data_3c514e992f1bc5f93ebaa1c2ea6c7d17
#
_entry.id   3c514e992f1bc5f93ebaa1c2ea6c7d17
#
_cell.length_a   1.000
_cell.length_b   1.000
_cell.length_c   1.000
_cell.angle_alpha   90.00
_cell.angle_beta   90.00
_cell.angle_gamma   90.00
#
_symmetry.space_group_name_H-M   'P 1'
#
loop_
_entity.id
_entity.type
_entity.pdbx_description
1 polymer ?
#
loop_
_entity_poly.entity_id
_entity_poly.type
_entity_poly.pdbx_seq_one_letter_code
_entity_poly.pdbx_strand_id
1 'polypeptide(L)'
;MICVPVMAETNREAMGRMKKGFALAGMVELRIDRIHRPDLSALIGPREGALLVTNRRKKEGGFFEGPERDRVGLLVEAVNRGADFVDIEASTGESLIGRLASEVRRKAGAAK
;
A
#
# COMPACT_ATOMS: atom_id res chain seq x y z
N MET A 1 -12.46 8.00 12.65
CA MET A 1 -11.08 7.47 12.58
C MET A 1 -10.19 8.41 11.79
N ILE A 2 -8.98 8.60 12.25
CA ILE A 2 -8.00 9.45 11.56
C ILE A 2 -6.98 8.56 10.86
N CYS A 3 -6.72 8.85 9.59
CA CYS A 3 -5.69 8.19 8.81
C CYS A 3 -4.61 9.20 8.44
N VAL A 4 -3.37 8.93 8.83
CA VAL A 4 -2.24 9.83 8.55
C VAL A 4 -1.52 9.34 7.28
N PRO A 5 -1.44 10.18 6.23
CA PRO A 5 -0.69 9.80 5.04
C PRO A 5 0.82 9.93 5.26
N VAL A 6 1.56 8.96 4.76
CA VAL A 6 3.02 8.94 4.81
C VAL A 6 3.56 8.92 3.39
N MET A 7 4.31 9.96 3.05
CA MET A 7 5.01 10.07 1.78
C MET A 7 6.49 10.24 2.04
N ALA A 8 7.30 9.46 1.33
CA ALA A 8 8.75 9.47 1.51
C ALA A 8 9.42 9.00 0.24
N GLU A 9 10.69 9.34 0.05
CA GLU A 9 11.44 8.92 -1.12
C GLU A 9 12.26 7.66 -0.85
N THR A 10 12.53 7.35 0.42
CA THR A 10 13.31 6.17 0.81
C THR A 10 12.53 5.31 1.80
N ASN A 11 12.89 4.04 1.87
CA ASN A 11 12.31 3.11 2.83
C ASN A 11 12.55 3.55 4.27
N ARG A 12 13.77 4.00 4.55
CA ARG A 12 14.16 4.45 5.88
C ARG A 12 13.32 5.64 6.35
N GLU A 13 13.15 6.63 5.48
CA GLU A 13 12.34 7.80 5.76
C GLU A 13 10.87 7.41 6.00
N ALA A 14 10.36 6.50 5.17
CA ALA A 14 9.00 6.00 5.29
C ALA A 14 8.78 5.31 6.65
N MET A 15 9.72 4.46 7.06
CA MET A 15 9.62 3.76 8.34
C MET A 15 9.56 4.73 9.52
N GLY A 16 10.40 5.77 9.50
CA GLY A 16 10.39 6.79 10.55
C GLY A 16 9.08 7.56 10.61
N ARG A 17 8.53 7.93 9.45
CA ARG A 17 7.26 8.65 9.36
C ARG A 17 6.07 7.79 9.74
N MET A 18 6.12 6.50 9.41
CA MET A 18 5.08 5.55 9.82
C MET A 18 5.01 5.44 11.33
N LYS A 19 6.16 5.36 11.98
CA LYS A 19 6.23 5.28 13.44
C LYS A 19 5.57 6.50 14.09
N LYS A 20 5.87 7.69 13.58
CA LYS A 20 5.24 8.92 14.05
C LYS A 20 3.73 8.93 13.78
N GLY A 21 3.33 8.48 12.60
CA GLY A 21 1.92 8.41 12.21
C GLY A 21 1.12 7.50 13.12
N PHE A 22 1.63 6.32 13.42
CA PHE A 22 0.97 5.37 14.32
C PHE A 22 0.89 5.89 15.77
N ALA A 23 1.84 6.73 16.17
CA ALA A 23 1.76 7.36 17.50
C ALA A 23 0.64 8.42 17.58
N LEU A 24 0.24 8.97 16.42
CA LEU A 24 -0.77 10.03 16.36
C LEU A 24 -2.16 9.50 16.01
N ALA A 25 -2.26 8.38 15.32
CA ALA A 25 -3.52 7.88 14.81
C ALA A 25 -3.52 6.36 14.73
N GLY A 26 -4.70 5.77 14.70
CA GLY A 26 -4.85 4.31 14.60
C GLY A 26 -4.61 3.75 13.21
N MET A 27 -4.45 4.60 12.21
CA MET A 27 -4.28 4.18 10.81
C MET A 27 -3.28 5.07 10.08
N VAL A 28 -2.46 4.45 9.25
CA VAL A 28 -1.51 5.14 8.39
C VAL A 28 -1.78 4.73 6.93
N GLU A 29 -1.74 5.71 6.04
CA GLU A 29 -1.72 5.45 4.59
C GLU A 29 -0.27 5.54 4.12
N LEU A 30 0.28 4.43 3.66
CA LEU A 30 1.64 4.39 3.12
C LEU A 30 1.58 4.55 1.60
N ARG A 31 2.12 5.65 1.10
CA ARG A 31 2.24 5.93 -0.33
C ARG A 31 3.56 5.35 -0.84
N ILE A 32 3.48 4.18 -1.48
CA ILE A 32 4.69 3.50 -1.97
C ILE A 32 5.14 4.00 -3.33
N ASP A 33 4.29 4.72 -4.05
CA ASP A 33 4.60 5.20 -5.40
C ASP A 33 5.77 6.20 -5.45
N ARG A 34 6.05 6.89 -4.35
CA ARG A 34 7.16 7.82 -4.28
C ARG A 34 8.45 7.19 -3.77
N ILE A 35 8.38 6.05 -3.11
CA ILE A 35 9.56 5.37 -2.58
C ILE A 35 10.33 4.71 -3.72
N HIS A 36 11.61 5.03 -3.81
CA HIS A 36 12.48 4.36 -4.76
C HIS A 36 12.75 2.94 -4.26
N ARG A 37 12.32 1.94 -5.03
CA ARG A 37 12.41 0.52 -4.70
C ARG A 37 11.84 0.19 -3.32
N PRO A 38 10.51 0.27 -3.16
CA PRO A 38 9.90 0.02 -1.85
C PRO A 38 10.15 -1.41 -1.36
N ASP A 39 10.63 -1.52 -0.13
CA ASP A 39 10.84 -2.79 0.55
C ASP A 39 9.59 -3.11 1.37
N LEU A 40 8.63 -3.78 0.76
CA LEU A 40 7.34 -4.04 1.38
C LEU A 40 7.46 -4.95 2.61
N SER A 41 8.42 -5.85 2.61
CA SER A 41 8.66 -6.73 3.76
C SER A 41 9.05 -5.92 5.01
N ALA A 42 9.94 -4.94 4.85
CA ALA A 42 10.36 -4.08 5.95
C ALA A 42 9.27 -3.09 6.36
N LEU A 43 8.53 -2.55 5.37
CA LEU A 43 7.55 -1.50 5.62
C LEU A 43 6.26 -2.03 6.23
N ILE A 44 5.82 -3.23 5.84
CA ILE A 44 4.50 -3.74 6.23
C ILE A 44 4.54 -4.63 7.47
N GLY A 45 5.60 -5.40 7.65
CA GLY A 45 5.70 -6.38 8.73
C GLY A 45 5.49 -5.79 10.13
N PRO A 46 6.46 -5.04 10.65
CA PRO A 46 6.36 -4.53 12.03
C PRO A 46 5.60 -3.20 12.06
N ARG A 47 4.38 -3.23 12.59
CA ARG A 47 3.58 -2.01 12.70
C ARG A 47 2.66 -2.06 13.92
N GLU A 48 2.22 -0.88 14.36
CA GLU A 48 1.46 -0.70 15.58
C GLU A 48 -0.03 -0.38 15.38
N GLY A 49 -0.51 -0.42 14.13
CA GLY A 49 -1.90 -0.10 13.84
C GLY A 49 -2.30 -0.52 12.44
N ALA A 50 -3.47 -0.08 12.00
CA ALA A 50 -4.01 -0.41 10.68
C ALA A 50 -3.22 0.28 9.57
N LEU A 51 -2.96 -0.43 8.49
CA LEU A 51 -2.17 0.06 7.36
C LEU A 51 -2.95 -0.01 6.07
N LEU A 52 -3.08 1.15 5.42
CA LEU A 52 -3.58 1.29 4.05
C LEU A 52 -2.39 1.52 3.14
N VAL A 53 -2.24 0.73 2.09
CA VAL A 53 -1.17 0.93 1.11
C VAL A 53 -1.75 1.47 -0.18
N THR A 54 -1.17 2.56 -0.67
CA THR A 54 -1.55 3.22 -1.91
C THR A 54 -0.36 3.27 -2.85
N ASN A 55 -0.59 2.87 -4.11
CA ASN A 55 0.43 2.95 -5.17
C ASN A 55 -0.18 3.71 -6.35
N ARG A 56 -0.06 5.04 -6.33
CA ARG A 56 -0.73 5.92 -7.27
C ARG A 56 0.11 6.15 -8.53
N ARG A 57 -0.49 5.94 -9.70
CA ARG A 57 0.20 6.19 -10.96
C ARG A 57 0.31 7.69 -11.25
N LYS A 58 1.31 8.04 -12.03
CA LYS A 58 1.59 9.43 -12.39
C LYS A 58 0.38 10.13 -13.04
N LYS A 59 -0.33 9.42 -13.89
CA LYS A 59 -1.52 9.91 -14.59
C LYS A 59 -2.62 10.36 -13.63
N GLU A 60 -2.67 9.78 -12.44
CA GLU A 60 -3.68 10.09 -11.41
C GLU A 60 -3.10 10.96 -10.28
N GLY A 61 -2.02 11.68 -10.55
CA GLY A 61 -1.41 12.56 -9.56
C GLY A 61 -0.41 11.90 -8.62
N GLY A 62 -0.01 10.69 -8.91
CA GLY A 62 0.99 9.97 -8.13
C GLY A 62 2.36 10.01 -8.77
N PHE A 63 3.23 9.07 -8.37
CA PHE A 63 4.62 9.02 -8.82
C PHE A 63 4.99 7.70 -9.50
N PHE A 64 4.13 6.69 -9.47
CA PHE A 64 4.44 5.41 -10.09
C PHE A 64 4.51 5.54 -11.62
N GLU A 65 5.62 5.11 -12.19
CA GLU A 65 5.82 5.02 -13.63
C GLU A 65 6.06 3.56 -13.99
N GLY A 66 5.39 3.09 -15.01
CA GLY A 66 5.53 1.72 -15.46
C GLY A 66 4.19 1.10 -15.82
N PRO A 67 4.19 -0.18 -16.22
CA PRO A 67 2.95 -0.86 -16.60
C PRO A 67 1.98 -0.98 -15.43
N GLU A 68 0.69 -0.89 -15.75
CA GLU A 68 -0.37 -1.05 -14.74
C GLU A 68 -0.30 -2.41 -14.06
N ARG A 69 0.09 -3.45 -14.78
CA ARG A 69 0.27 -4.79 -14.23
C ARG A 69 1.28 -4.79 -13.07
N ASP A 70 2.37 -4.05 -13.22
CA ASP A 70 3.40 -3.96 -12.19
C ASP A 70 2.94 -3.13 -10.99
N ARG A 71 2.19 -2.05 -11.26
CA ARG A 71 1.64 -1.21 -10.21
C ARG A 71 0.68 -2.01 -9.32
N VAL A 72 -0.24 -2.73 -9.95
CA VAL A 72 -1.19 -3.58 -9.23
C VAL A 72 -0.48 -4.76 -8.57
N GLY A 73 0.57 -5.28 -9.21
CA GLY A 73 1.39 -6.35 -8.64
C GLY A 73 1.99 -5.98 -7.29
N LEU A 74 2.42 -4.73 -7.12
CA LEU A 74 2.92 -4.24 -5.82
C LEU A 74 1.81 -4.19 -4.77
N LEU A 75 0.59 -3.84 -5.16
CA LEU A 75 -0.54 -3.87 -4.24
C LEU A 75 -0.90 -5.31 -3.83
N VAL A 76 -0.82 -6.25 -4.77
CA VAL A 76 -1.01 -7.67 -4.46
C VAL A 76 0.05 -8.14 -3.46
N GLU A 77 1.31 -7.76 -3.67
CA GLU A 77 2.37 -8.09 -2.73
C GLU A 77 2.11 -7.47 -1.35
N ALA A 78 1.64 -6.23 -1.30
CA ALA A 78 1.29 -5.57 -0.05
C ALA A 78 0.23 -6.33 0.72
N VAL A 79 -0.81 -6.82 0.03
CA VAL A 79 -1.86 -7.65 0.64
C VAL A 79 -1.24 -8.93 1.21
N ASN A 80 -0.37 -9.59 0.44
CA ASN A 80 0.26 -10.83 0.88
C ASN A 80 1.20 -10.62 2.06
N ARG A 81 1.78 -9.45 2.20
CA ARG A 81 2.63 -9.09 3.34
C ARG A 81 1.86 -8.66 4.57
N GLY A 82 0.53 -8.48 4.45
CA GLY A 82 -0.32 -8.20 5.59
C GLY A 82 -0.89 -6.79 5.70
N ALA A 83 -0.88 -6.01 4.61
CA ALA A 83 -1.57 -4.72 4.60
C ALA A 83 -3.06 -4.95 4.92
N ASP A 84 -3.63 -4.08 5.74
CA ASP A 84 -5.04 -4.21 6.12
C ASP A 84 -5.96 -3.72 5.02
N PHE A 85 -5.53 -2.70 4.29
CA PHE A 85 -6.31 -2.10 3.20
C PHE A 85 -5.38 -1.73 2.05
N VAL A 86 -5.90 -1.76 0.83
CA VAL A 86 -5.22 -1.24 -0.34
C VAL A 86 -6.17 -0.35 -1.12
N ASP A 87 -5.62 0.68 -1.77
CA ASP A 87 -6.38 1.62 -2.58
C ASP A 87 -6.10 1.39 -4.05
N ILE A 88 -7.16 1.38 -4.87
CA ILE A 88 -7.03 1.22 -6.32
C ILE A 88 -8.10 2.06 -7.01
N GLU A 89 -7.71 2.74 -8.09
CA GLU A 89 -8.63 3.60 -8.84
C GLU A 89 -9.58 2.76 -9.70
N ALA A 90 -10.84 3.19 -9.76
CA ALA A 90 -11.85 2.53 -10.60
C ALA A 90 -11.46 2.51 -12.08
N SER A 91 -10.65 3.48 -12.53
CA SER A 91 -10.15 3.58 -13.90
C SER A 91 -9.10 2.53 -14.26
N THR A 92 -8.63 1.72 -13.30
CA THR A 92 -7.60 0.71 -13.52
C THR A 92 -8.05 -0.41 -14.46
N GLY A 93 -9.34 -0.69 -14.52
CA GLY A 93 -9.87 -1.75 -15.36
C GLY A 93 -10.27 -2.99 -14.57
N GLU A 94 -11.31 -3.66 -15.04
CA GLU A 94 -11.93 -4.77 -14.31
C GLU A 94 -11.01 -5.95 -14.06
N SER A 95 -10.17 -6.29 -15.03
CA SER A 95 -9.27 -7.45 -14.92
C SER A 95 -8.28 -7.31 -13.77
N LEU A 96 -7.62 -6.15 -13.68
CA LEU A 96 -6.63 -5.90 -12.64
C LEU A 96 -7.27 -5.67 -11.27
N ILE A 97 -8.41 -4.99 -11.24
CA ILE A 97 -9.17 -4.82 -10.01
C ILE A 97 -9.64 -6.18 -9.49
N GLY A 98 -10.12 -7.04 -10.39
CA GLY A 98 -10.55 -8.39 -10.06
C GLY A 98 -9.41 -9.23 -9.49
N ARG A 99 -8.22 -9.11 -10.05
CA ARG A 99 -7.01 -9.80 -9.54
C ARG A 99 -6.71 -9.38 -8.11
N LEU A 100 -6.74 -8.08 -7.83
CA LEU A 100 -6.47 -7.56 -6.51
C LEU A 100 -7.55 -7.97 -5.51
N ALA A 101 -8.81 -7.84 -5.90
CA ALA A 101 -9.95 -8.24 -5.07
C ALA A 101 -9.91 -9.73 -4.72
N SER A 102 -9.54 -10.57 -5.69
CA SER A 102 -9.40 -12.01 -5.49
C SER A 102 -8.32 -12.30 -4.44
N GLU A 103 -7.21 -11.60 -4.49
CA GLU A 103 -6.11 -11.78 -3.55
C GLU A 103 -6.50 -11.34 -2.13
N VAL A 104 -7.25 -10.25 -2.02
CA VAL A 104 -7.77 -9.77 -0.73
C VAL A 104 -8.68 -10.83 -0.11
N ARG A 105 -9.59 -11.41 -0.90
CA ARG A 105 -10.50 -12.46 -0.42
C ARG A 105 -9.74 -13.72 -0.02
N ARG A 106 -8.75 -14.12 -0.79
CA ARG A 106 -7.92 -15.30 -0.49
C ARG A 106 -7.19 -15.11 0.85
N LYS A 107 -6.61 -13.95 1.06
CA LYS A 107 -5.87 -13.65 2.29
C LYS A 107 -6.79 -13.61 3.51
N ALA A 108 -7.97 -13.01 3.38
CA ALA A 108 -8.98 -12.98 4.43
C ALA A 108 -9.47 -14.40 4.79
N GLY A 109 -9.67 -15.25 3.79
CA GLY A 109 -10.04 -16.65 4.00
C GLY A 109 -8.96 -17.44 4.71
N ALA A 110 -7.70 -17.21 4.37
CA ALA A 110 -6.57 -17.87 5.00
C ALA A 110 -6.38 -17.46 6.46
N ALA A 111 -6.80 -16.25 6.82
CA ALA A 111 -6.69 -15.73 8.19
C ALA A 111 -7.71 -16.34 9.14
N LYS A 112 -8.72 -16.97 8.61
CA LYS A 112 -9.75 -17.68 9.40
C LYS A 112 -9.29 -19.06 9.77
#